data_38146cd7cac9aca59ff496276974f19f
#
_entry.id   38146cd7cac9aca59ff496276974f19f
#
_cell.length_a   1.000
_cell.length_b   1.000
_cell.length_c   1.000
_cell.angle_alpha   90.00
_cell.angle_beta   90.00
_cell.angle_gamma   90.00
#
_symmetry.space_group_name_H-M   'P 1'
#
loop_
_entity.id
_entity.type
_entity.pdbx_description
1 polymer ?
#
loop_
_entity_poly.entity_id
_entity_poly.type
_entity_poly.pdbx_seq_one_letter_code
_entity_poly.pdbx_strand_id
1 'polypeptide(L)'
;QLIGQYNNRMEVVLANNDAMALGAMDAYEKLGYTETNRPVFFGIDGTKEGLEAVKDGTLAATVYNDKEGQAAAMANLAFSIATEDENNPNPFKNYKYIYRAYQKVTKENVQTFLEKEE
;
A
#
# COMPACT_ATOMS: atom_id res chain seq x y z
N GLN A 1 -5.57 -16.35 16.51
CA GLN A 1 -6.82 -17.13 16.42
C GLN A 1 -6.90 -17.88 15.08
N LEU A 2 -6.80 -17.22 13.91
CA LEU A 2 -6.87 -17.86 12.59
C LEU A 2 -5.77 -18.91 12.37
N ILE A 3 -4.53 -18.61 12.76
CA ILE A 3 -3.39 -19.55 12.67
C ILE A 3 -3.70 -20.83 13.46
N GLY A 4 -4.23 -20.70 14.68
CA GLY A 4 -4.60 -21.86 15.50
C GLY A 4 -5.77 -22.67 14.94
N GLN A 5 -6.67 -22.03 14.18
CA GLN A 5 -7.82 -22.67 13.56
C GLN A 5 -7.48 -23.41 12.26
N TYR A 6 -6.62 -22.84 11.46
CA TYR A 6 -6.30 -23.35 10.12
C TYR A 6 -4.92 -24.01 10.03
N ASN A 7 -4.09 -23.86 11.07
CA ASN A 7 -2.71 -24.37 11.10
C ASN A 7 -1.92 -23.95 9.85
N ASN A 8 -1.22 -24.89 9.26
CA ASN A 8 -0.34 -24.70 8.10
C ASN A 8 -1.08 -24.69 6.74
N ARG A 9 -2.41 -24.57 6.73
CA ARG A 9 -3.21 -24.64 5.50
C ARG A 9 -3.43 -23.29 4.81
N MET A 10 -3.02 -22.19 5.45
CA MET A 10 -3.08 -20.88 4.82
C MET A 10 -1.85 -20.70 3.92
N GLU A 11 -2.09 -20.47 2.63
CA GLU A 11 -1.03 -20.29 1.63
C GLU A 11 -0.78 -18.81 1.33
N VAL A 12 -1.82 -17.98 1.46
CA VAL A 12 -1.78 -16.54 1.15
C VAL A 12 -2.51 -15.75 2.22
N VAL A 13 -1.95 -14.61 2.57
CA VAL A 13 -2.58 -13.59 3.41
C VAL A 13 -2.62 -12.27 2.62
N LEU A 14 -3.83 -11.81 2.33
CA LEU A 14 -4.08 -10.50 1.75
C LEU A 14 -4.53 -9.56 2.87
N ALA A 15 -3.71 -8.57 3.19
CA ALA A 15 -4.02 -7.59 4.20
C ALA A 15 -4.50 -6.27 3.58
N ASN A 16 -5.40 -5.57 4.27
CA ASN A 16 -5.95 -4.31 3.81
C ASN A 16 -4.94 -3.15 3.86
N ASN A 17 -3.83 -3.32 4.58
CA ASN A 17 -2.70 -2.41 4.56
C ASN A 17 -1.39 -3.12 4.95
N ASP A 18 -0.25 -2.44 4.73
CA ASP A 18 1.08 -2.98 4.99
C ASP A 18 1.30 -3.29 6.48
N ALA A 19 0.85 -2.42 7.38
CA ALA A 19 1.03 -2.62 8.82
C ALA A 19 0.32 -3.90 9.31
N MET A 20 -0.87 -4.20 8.78
CA MET A 20 -1.58 -5.45 9.08
C MET A 20 -0.86 -6.67 8.51
N ALA A 21 -0.29 -6.57 7.31
CA ALA A 21 0.52 -7.64 6.72
C ALA A 21 1.75 -7.93 7.58
N LEU A 22 2.49 -6.89 7.97
CA LEU A 22 3.68 -6.99 8.82
C LEU A 22 3.35 -7.57 10.21
N GLY A 23 2.25 -7.11 10.82
CA GLY A 23 1.78 -7.66 12.09
C GLY A 23 1.35 -9.13 12.02
N ALA A 24 0.77 -9.55 10.88
CA ALA A 24 0.46 -10.95 10.66
C ALA A 24 1.74 -11.79 10.50
N MET A 25 2.75 -11.29 9.77
CA MET A 25 4.06 -11.96 9.64
C MET A 25 4.74 -12.14 11.00
N ASP A 26 4.79 -11.09 11.82
CA ASP A 26 5.33 -11.15 13.18
C ASP A 26 4.63 -12.22 14.03
N ALA A 27 3.31 -12.35 13.90
CA ALA A 27 2.56 -13.40 14.61
C ALA A 27 2.95 -14.81 14.14
N TYR A 28 3.24 -15.02 12.86
CA TYR A 28 3.73 -16.30 12.34
C TYR A 28 5.15 -16.61 12.87
N GLU A 29 6.04 -15.63 12.87
CA GLU A 29 7.41 -15.79 13.38
C GLU A 29 7.43 -16.14 14.87
N LYS A 30 6.62 -15.46 15.69
CA LYS A 30 6.46 -15.77 17.12
C LYS A 30 5.93 -17.18 17.40
N LEU A 31 5.25 -17.78 16.44
CA LEU A 31 4.79 -19.17 16.51
C LEU A 31 5.79 -20.18 15.93
N GLY A 32 6.99 -19.73 15.54
CA GLY A 32 8.06 -20.57 15.03
C GLY A 32 7.97 -20.90 13.54
N TYR A 33 7.12 -20.19 12.77
CA TYR A 33 7.10 -20.33 11.34
C TYR A 33 8.28 -19.57 10.71
N THR A 34 8.81 -20.11 9.64
CA THR A 34 9.91 -19.56 8.86
C THR A 34 9.43 -19.11 7.47
N GLU A 35 10.28 -18.44 6.72
CA GLU A 35 9.97 -18.04 5.34
C GLU A 35 9.55 -19.19 4.42
N THR A 36 10.03 -20.40 4.72
CA THR A 36 9.76 -21.60 3.91
C THR A 36 8.44 -22.29 4.22
N ASN A 37 7.82 -21.99 5.36
CA ASN A 37 6.60 -22.66 5.81
C ASN A 37 5.48 -21.71 6.27
N ARG A 38 5.64 -20.41 6.09
CA ARG A 38 4.60 -19.42 6.32
C ARG A 38 3.87 -19.07 5.02
N PRO A 39 2.66 -18.49 5.06
CA PRO A 39 1.96 -17.96 3.90
C PRO A 39 2.76 -16.90 3.16
N VAL A 40 2.40 -16.66 1.92
CA VAL A 40 2.81 -15.48 1.16
C VAL A 40 1.94 -14.30 1.57
N PHE A 41 2.56 -13.15 1.88
CA PHE A 41 1.87 -11.96 2.35
C PHE A 41 1.85 -10.85 1.31
N PHE A 42 0.69 -10.17 1.22
CA PHE A 42 0.47 -8.99 0.39
C PHE A 42 -0.12 -7.87 1.24
N GLY A 43 0.35 -6.64 1.01
CA GLY A 43 -0.12 -5.44 1.67
C GLY A 43 -0.73 -4.44 0.69
N ILE A 44 -1.14 -3.31 1.23
CA ILE A 44 -1.63 -2.12 0.52
C ILE A 44 -1.10 -0.90 1.28
N ASP A 45 -0.90 0.19 0.59
CA ASP A 45 -0.49 1.55 0.93
C ASP A 45 0.90 1.89 0.40
N GLY A 46 1.85 0.98 0.37
CA GLY A 46 3.23 1.27 0.02
C GLY A 46 3.89 2.16 1.06
N THR A 47 3.68 1.85 2.35
CA THR A 47 4.38 2.53 3.45
C THR A 47 5.88 2.26 3.37
N LYS A 48 6.69 3.10 4.01
CA LYS A 48 8.15 2.91 4.01
C LYS A 48 8.53 1.51 4.49
N GLU A 49 7.94 1.08 5.60
CA GLU A 49 8.16 -0.25 6.17
C GLU A 49 7.68 -1.38 5.24
N GLY A 50 6.53 -1.16 4.56
CA GLY A 50 5.99 -2.09 3.57
C GLY A 50 6.91 -2.20 2.34
N LEU A 51 7.43 -1.07 1.85
CA LEU A 51 8.39 -1.03 0.73
C LEU A 51 9.70 -1.72 1.10
N GLU A 52 10.25 -1.48 2.30
CA GLU A 52 11.44 -2.17 2.80
C GLU A 52 11.21 -3.68 2.88
N ALA A 53 10.06 -4.11 3.38
CA ALA A 53 9.71 -5.54 3.44
C ALA A 53 9.56 -6.18 2.04
N VAL A 54 9.06 -5.43 1.04
CA VAL A 54 9.05 -5.90 -0.36
C VAL A 54 10.47 -6.00 -0.91
N LYS A 55 11.34 -5.02 -0.64
CA LYS A 55 12.74 -5.04 -1.06
C LYS A 55 13.49 -6.24 -0.50
N ASP A 56 13.29 -6.53 0.77
CA ASP A 56 13.90 -7.67 1.46
C ASP A 56 13.29 -9.01 1.03
N GLY A 57 12.09 -8.99 0.45
CA GLY A 57 11.38 -10.18 -0.01
C GLY A 57 10.51 -10.84 1.06
N THR A 58 10.38 -10.24 2.23
CA THR A 58 9.52 -10.73 3.32
C THR A 58 8.04 -10.48 3.03
N LEU A 59 7.71 -9.38 2.34
CA LEU A 59 6.41 -9.09 1.75
C LEU A 59 6.49 -9.31 0.23
N ALA A 60 5.60 -10.08 -0.34
CA ALA A 60 5.67 -10.43 -1.77
C ALA A 60 5.39 -9.23 -2.69
N ALA A 61 4.41 -8.41 -2.31
CA ALA A 61 4.08 -7.16 -2.99
C ALA A 61 3.21 -6.27 -2.11
N THR A 62 3.19 -4.99 -2.44
CA THR A 62 2.20 -4.04 -1.94
C THR A 62 1.60 -3.23 -3.09
N VAL A 63 0.58 -2.45 -2.80
CA VAL A 63 -0.02 -1.50 -3.73
C VAL A 63 0.23 -0.10 -3.21
N TYR A 64 1.01 0.67 -3.96
CA TYR A 64 1.34 2.06 -3.59
C TYR A 64 0.12 2.95 -3.74
N ASN A 65 -0.22 3.62 -2.65
CA ASN A 65 -1.25 4.64 -2.58
C ASN A 65 -0.57 6.02 -2.73
N ASP A 66 -0.79 6.70 -3.86
CA ASP A 66 -0.15 7.97 -4.20
C ASP A 66 -0.60 9.11 -3.25
N LYS A 67 -0.08 9.09 -2.03
CA LYS A 67 -0.42 10.04 -0.95
C LYS A 67 -0.12 11.49 -1.34
N GLU A 68 0.99 11.74 -2.02
CA GLU A 68 1.39 13.08 -2.45
C GLU A 68 0.47 13.60 -3.56
N GLY A 69 0.19 12.76 -4.55
CA GLY A 69 -0.73 13.11 -5.62
C GLY A 69 -2.17 13.33 -5.12
N GLN A 70 -2.59 12.58 -4.09
CA GLN A 70 -3.88 12.82 -3.43
C GLN A 70 -3.88 14.15 -2.68
N ALA A 71 -2.85 14.44 -1.88
CA ALA A 71 -2.73 15.69 -1.15
C ALA A 71 -2.69 16.90 -2.10
N ALA A 72 -1.90 16.82 -3.17
CA ALA A 72 -1.82 17.86 -4.19
C ALA A 72 -3.18 18.07 -4.88
N ALA A 73 -3.89 16.98 -5.22
CA ALA A 73 -5.22 17.08 -5.83
C ALA A 73 -6.23 17.74 -4.89
N MET A 74 -6.20 17.42 -3.60
CA MET A 74 -7.07 18.04 -2.60
C MET A 74 -6.75 19.54 -2.42
N ALA A 75 -5.48 19.90 -2.34
CA ALA A 75 -5.05 21.29 -2.20
C ALA A 75 -5.44 22.13 -3.44
N ASN A 76 -5.20 21.60 -4.64
CA ASN A 76 -5.58 22.26 -5.89
C ASN A 76 -7.09 22.43 -6.02
N LEU A 77 -7.86 21.42 -5.63
CA LEU A 77 -9.31 21.49 -5.64
C LEU A 77 -9.82 22.54 -4.67
N ALA A 78 -9.32 22.56 -3.45
CA ALA A 78 -9.71 23.53 -2.43
C ALA A 78 -9.39 24.97 -2.90
N PHE A 79 -8.21 25.17 -3.50
CA PHE A 79 -7.81 26.45 -4.07
C PHE A 79 -8.73 26.88 -5.22
N SER A 80 -9.02 25.98 -6.17
CA SER A 80 -9.92 26.26 -7.30
C SER A 80 -11.31 26.66 -6.85
N ILE A 81 -11.86 25.97 -5.84
CA ILE A 81 -13.18 26.28 -5.28
C ILE A 81 -13.16 27.65 -4.57
N ALA A 82 -12.09 27.91 -3.79
CA ALA A 82 -12.00 29.15 -2.99
C ALA A 82 -11.77 30.41 -3.84
N THR A 83 -11.09 30.28 -4.98
CA THR A 83 -10.75 31.41 -5.86
C THR A 83 -11.72 31.61 -7.03
N GLU A 84 -12.63 30.67 -7.25
CA GLU A 84 -13.52 30.63 -8.43
C GLU A 84 -12.72 30.82 -9.74
N ASP A 85 -11.49 30.27 -9.81
CA ASP A 85 -10.56 30.46 -10.90
C ASP A 85 -11.03 29.72 -12.16
N GLU A 86 -11.56 30.47 -13.13
CA GLU A 86 -12.01 29.93 -14.41
C GLU A 86 -10.87 29.33 -15.26
N ASN A 87 -9.61 29.68 -14.97
CA ASN A 87 -8.44 29.18 -15.69
C ASN A 87 -7.95 27.82 -15.09
N ASN A 88 -8.46 27.44 -13.92
CA ASN A 88 -8.19 26.14 -13.31
C ASN A 88 -9.47 25.30 -13.34
N PRO A 89 -9.77 24.67 -14.48
CA PRO A 89 -11.03 23.95 -14.64
C PRO A 89 -11.17 22.87 -13.58
N ASN A 90 -12.36 22.79 -13.02
CA ASN A 90 -12.73 21.78 -12.02
C ASN A 90 -12.19 20.40 -12.42
N PRO A 91 -11.22 19.83 -11.68
CA PRO A 91 -10.55 18.60 -12.05
C PRO A 91 -11.43 17.35 -11.84
N PHE A 92 -12.69 17.52 -11.42
CA PHE A 92 -13.61 16.40 -11.24
C PHE A 92 -13.93 15.71 -12.57
N LYS A 93 -13.56 14.46 -12.67
CA LYS A 93 -14.06 13.59 -13.71
C LYS A 93 -15.54 13.32 -13.46
N ASN A 94 -16.39 13.62 -14.44
CA ASN A 94 -17.85 13.52 -14.33
C ASN A 94 -18.44 14.34 -13.16
N TYR A 95 -17.83 15.46 -12.82
CA TYR A 95 -18.29 16.41 -11.78
C TYR A 95 -18.36 15.87 -10.35
N LYS A 96 -17.76 14.69 -10.05
CA LYS A 96 -17.85 14.08 -8.72
C LYS A 96 -16.55 13.52 -8.16
N TYR A 97 -15.63 13.06 -9.02
CA TYR A 97 -14.49 12.27 -8.57
C TYR A 97 -13.18 12.73 -9.21
N ILE A 98 -12.12 12.75 -8.41
CA ILE A 98 -10.74 12.80 -8.86
C ILE A 98 -10.12 11.45 -8.56
N TYR A 99 -9.72 10.73 -9.61
CA TYR A 99 -9.09 9.42 -9.44
C TYR A 99 -7.58 9.54 -9.44
N ARG A 100 -6.94 8.86 -8.51
CA ARG A 100 -5.50 8.60 -8.51
C ARG A 100 -5.27 7.11 -8.70
N ALA A 101 -4.34 6.78 -9.60
CA ALA A 101 -4.06 5.38 -9.91
C ALA A 101 -3.23 4.75 -8.79
N TYR A 102 -3.67 3.60 -8.32
CA TYR A 102 -2.85 2.72 -7.51
C TYR A 102 -1.78 2.06 -8.37
N GLN A 103 -0.59 1.83 -7.81
CA GLN A 103 0.53 1.22 -8.52
C GLN A 103 0.98 -0.05 -7.80
N LYS A 104 1.09 -1.15 -8.55
CA LYS A 104 1.64 -2.40 -8.04
C LYS A 104 3.13 -2.23 -7.74
N VAL A 105 3.54 -2.63 -6.54
CA VAL A 105 4.94 -2.65 -6.12
C VAL A 105 5.38 -4.08 -5.85
N THR A 106 6.42 -4.48 -6.52
CA THR A 106 7.10 -5.77 -6.37
C THR A 106 8.59 -5.53 -6.19
N LYS A 107 9.35 -6.58 -5.92
CA LYS A 107 10.81 -6.51 -5.78
C LYS A 107 11.50 -5.89 -7.01
N GLU A 108 10.89 -6.00 -8.20
CA GLU A 108 11.46 -5.49 -9.45
C GLU A 108 11.43 -3.97 -9.55
N ASN A 109 10.45 -3.30 -8.92
CA ASN A 109 10.25 -1.85 -9.06
C ASN A 109 10.24 -1.09 -7.71
N VAL A 110 10.40 -1.77 -6.59
CA VAL A 110 10.30 -1.18 -5.24
C VAL A 110 11.29 -0.03 -5.03
N GLN A 111 12.46 -0.10 -5.62
CA GLN A 111 13.49 0.93 -5.46
C GLN A 111 13.01 2.32 -5.90
N THR A 112 12.24 2.38 -6.99
CA THR A 112 11.66 3.65 -7.49
C THR A 112 10.68 4.28 -6.50
N PHE A 113 10.02 3.47 -5.66
CA PHE A 113 9.09 3.97 -4.64
C PHE A 113 9.82 4.35 -3.35
N LEU A 114 10.87 3.64 -2.97
CA LEU A 114 11.71 4.02 -1.82
C LEU A 114 12.37 5.39 -2.00
N GLU A 115 12.82 5.71 -3.21
CA GLU A 115 13.40 7.02 -3.54
C GLU A 115 12.40 8.19 -3.40
N LYS A 116 11.11 7.93 -3.41
CA LYS A 116 10.07 8.94 -3.14
C LYS A 116 9.82 9.17 -1.64
N GLU A 117 10.26 8.25 -0.80
CA GLU A 117 10.08 8.31 0.65
C GLU A 117 11.27 8.99 1.37
N GLU A 118 12.35 9.34 0.64
CA GLU A 118 13.49 10.11 1.12
C GLU A 118 13.23 11.63 1.05
#